data_ee7a8f471830d32c9cd3dc1801e61a41
#
_entry.id   ee7a8f471830d32c9cd3dc1801e61a41
#
_cell.length_a   1.000
_cell.length_b   1.000
_cell.length_c   1.000
_cell.angle_alpha   90.00
_cell.angle_beta   90.00
_cell.angle_gamma   90.00
#
_symmetry.space_group_name_H-M   'P 1'
#
loop_
_entity.id
_entity.type
_entity.pdbx_description
1 polymer ?
#
loop_
_entity_poly.entity_id
_entity_poly.type
_entity_poly.pdbx_seq_one_letter_code
_entity_poly.pdbx_strand_id
1 'polypeptide(L)'
;MNNKLKRIQSEISSGELLDKISILEIKLKKIKDKENLKEINKEYAILKQSQNLNIKLTNELKDLFDELKKVNLNLWDIEDKLRICEKNKDFGEKFIELARGVYFNNDSRSKIKSEINKILGSNIKEVKQYANY
;
A
#
# COMPACT_ATOMS: atom_id res chain seq x y z
N MET A 1 -23.12 -21.14 -20.76
CA MET A 1 -22.48 -19.86 -20.60
C MET A 1 -21.02 -20.00 -20.17
N ASN A 2 -20.14 -19.32 -20.82
CA ASN A 2 -18.72 -19.42 -20.55
C ASN A 2 -18.30 -18.43 -19.48
N ASN A 3 -17.76 -18.95 -18.39
CA ASN A 3 -17.10 -18.12 -17.38
C ASN A 3 -15.68 -17.85 -17.84
N LYS A 4 -15.53 -16.87 -18.70
CA LYS A 4 -14.21 -16.49 -19.19
C LYS A 4 -13.50 -15.68 -18.14
N LEU A 5 -12.21 -15.95 -17.98
CA LEU A 5 -11.33 -15.14 -17.16
C LEU A 5 -11.30 -13.72 -17.73
N LYS A 6 -11.66 -12.76 -16.90
CA LYS A 6 -11.53 -11.36 -17.27
C LYS A 6 -10.28 -10.80 -16.66
N ARG A 7 -9.41 -10.26 -17.51
CA ARG A 7 -8.22 -9.55 -17.10
C ARG A 7 -8.37 -8.10 -17.50
N ILE A 8 -8.24 -7.23 -16.54
CA ILE A 8 -8.30 -5.80 -16.78
C ILE A 8 -6.90 -5.26 -16.56
N GLN A 9 -6.36 -4.61 -17.58
CA GLN A 9 -5.08 -3.95 -17.51
C GLN A 9 -5.28 -2.45 -17.61
N SER A 10 -4.57 -1.72 -16.78
CA SER A 10 -4.63 -0.28 -16.75
C SER A 10 -3.26 0.26 -16.39
N GLU A 11 -2.91 1.37 -17.01
CA GLU A 11 -1.65 2.03 -16.66
C GLU A 11 -1.77 2.60 -15.24
N ILE A 12 -0.74 2.35 -14.42
CA ILE A 12 -0.65 2.91 -13.07
C ILE A 12 0.70 3.59 -12.89
N SER A 13 0.82 4.46 -11.90
CA SER A 13 2.09 5.09 -11.61
C SER A 13 3.07 4.09 -10.99
N SER A 14 4.35 4.38 -11.11
CA SER A 14 5.40 3.54 -10.50
C SER A 14 5.26 3.47 -9.00
N GLY A 15 4.94 4.60 -8.35
CA GLY A 15 4.71 4.65 -6.92
C GLY A 15 3.53 3.79 -6.48
N GLU A 16 2.46 3.78 -7.27
CA GLU A 16 1.28 2.95 -6.99
C GLU A 16 1.62 1.47 -7.09
N LEU A 17 2.40 1.08 -8.09
CA LEU A 17 2.81 -0.32 -8.25
C LEU A 17 3.62 -0.79 -7.05
N LEU A 18 4.62 -0.03 -6.63
CA LEU A 18 5.45 -0.40 -5.48
C LEU A 18 4.67 -0.37 -4.17
N ASP A 19 3.73 0.56 -4.05
CA ASP A 19 2.85 0.63 -2.88
C ASP A 19 2.01 -0.65 -2.75
N LYS A 20 1.36 -1.06 -3.82
CA LYS A 20 0.58 -2.30 -3.86
C LYS A 20 1.42 -3.52 -3.51
N ILE A 21 2.63 -3.61 -4.05
CA ILE A 21 3.54 -4.72 -3.76
C ILE A 21 3.91 -4.74 -2.27
N SER A 22 4.21 -3.58 -1.68
CA SER A 22 4.54 -3.50 -0.25
C SER A 22 3.39 -3.98 0.63
N ILE A 23 2.16 -3.61 0.28
CA ILE A 23 0.96 -4.04 1.00
C ILE A 23 0.76 -5.54 0.87
N LEU A 24 0.97 -6.09 -0.32
CA LEU A 24 0.86 -7.53 -0.53
C LEU A 24 1.89 -8.31 0.29
N GLU A 25 3.11 -7.79 0.43
CA GLU A 25 4.13 -8.40 1.27
C GLU A 25 3.71 -8.43 2.75
N ILE A 26 3.05 -7.36 3.20
CA ILE A 26 2.50 -7.32 4.56
C ILE A 26 1.40 -8.37 4.71
N LYS A 27 0.48 -8.43 3.75
CA LYS A 27 -0.62 -9.41 3.76
C LYS A 27 -0.12 -10.83 3.79
N LEU A 28 0.95 -11.15 3.05
CA LEU A 28 1.54 -12.48 3.03
C LEU A 28 2.04 -12.91 4.41
N LYS A 29 2.48 -11.96 5.23
CA LYS A 29 2.94 -12.25 6.60
C LYS A 29 1.80 -12.28 7.61
N LYS A 30 0.79 -11.44 7.44
CA LYS A 30 -0.26 -11.23 8.44
C LYS A 30 -1.45 -12.18 8.28
N ILE A 31 -1.81 -12.51 7.06
CA ILE A 31 -3.00 -13.30 6.77
C ILE A 31 -2.67 -14.79 6.87
N LYS A 32 -3.55 -15.55 7.53
CA LYS A 32 -3.34 -16.97 7.79
C LYS A 32 -4.28 -17.89 7.00
N ASP A 33 -5.42 -17.35 6.54
CA ASP A 33 -6.39 -18.12 5.79
C ASP A 33 -5.81 -18.58 4.45
N LYS A 34 -5.86 -19.89 4.19
CA LYS A 34 -5.23 -20.50 3.01
C LYS A 34 -5.84 -20.02 1.69
N GLU A 35 -7.15 -19.86 1.64
CA GLU A 35 -7.82 -19.40 0.42
C GLU A 35 -7.47 -17.96 0.11
N ASN A 36 -7.43 -17.11 1.15
CA ASN A 36 -7.01 -15.72 0.99
C ASN A 36 -5.54 -15.64 0.58
N LEU A 37 -4.67 -16.45 1.17
CA LEU A 37 -3.25 -16.46 0.81
C LEU A 37 -3.04 -16.86 -0.65
N LYS A 38 -3.85 -17.76 -1.17
CA LYS A 38 -3.81 -18.18 -2.57
C LYS A 38 -4.06 -17.00 -3.50
N GLU A 39 -5.09 -16.21 -3.20
CA GLU A 39 -5.42 -15.01 -3.97
C GLU A 39 -4.33 -13.95 -3.84
N ILE A 40 -3.80 -13.76 -2.64
CA ILE A 40 -2.73 -12.78 -2.39
C ILE A 40 -1.46 -13.16 -3.17
N ASN A 41 -1.08 -14.44 -3.14
CA ASN A 41 0.09 -14.92 -3.88
C ASN A 41 -0.06 -14.73 -5.38
N LYS A 42 -1.27 -14.93 -5.91
CA LYS A 42 -1.56 -14.72 -7.33
C LYS A 42 -1.36 -13.26 -7.71
N GLU A 43 -1.95 -12.35 -6.96
CA GLU A 43 -1.80 -10.93 -7.21
C GLU A 43 -0.35 -10.49 -7.06
N TYR A 44 0.31 -10.94 -6.01
CA TYR A 44 1.72 -10.62 -5.76
C TYR A 44 2.61 -11.06 -6.93
N ALA A 45 2.42 -12.28 -7.43
CA ALA A 45 3.20 -12.79 -8.56
C ALA A 45 3.02 -11.93 -9.82
N ILE A 46 1.79 -11.53 -10.10
CA ILE A 46 1.47 -10.69 -11.27
C ILE A 46 2.14 -9.32 -11.14
N LEU A 47 2.02 -8.69 -9.98
CA LEU A 47 2.59 -7.36 -9.78
C LEU A 47 4.11 -7.39 -9.71
N LYS A 48 4.71 -8.42 -9.12
CA LYS A 48 6.16 -8.60 -9.11
C LYS A 48 6.71 -8.78 -10.53
N GLN A 49 6.02 -9.51 -11.36
CA GLN A 49 6.40 -9.65 -12.76
C GLN A 49 6.40 -8.29 -13.46
N SER A 50 5.37 -7.50 -13.24
CA SER A 50 5.28 -6.14 -13.78
C SER A 50 6.45 -5.26 -13.29
N GLN A 51 6.77 -5.35 -12.01
CA GLN A 51 7.92 -4.66 -11.45
C GLN A 51 9.22 -5.08 -12.12
N ASN A 52 9.46 -6.37 -12.23
CA ASN A 52 10.70 -6.90 -12.81
C ASN A 52 10.88 -6.48 -14.26
N LEU A 53 9.79 -6.37 -15.01
CA LEU A 53 9.83 -5.98 -16.43
C LEU A 53 10.03 -4.46 -16.60
N ASN A 54 9.57 -3.66 -15.68
CA ASN A 54 9.45 -2.21 -15.88
C ASN A 54 10.33 -1.36 -14.98
N ILE A 55 10.78 -1.90 -13.84
CA ILE A 55 11.50 -1.12 -12.85
C ILE A 55 12.82 -1.79 -12.51
N LYS A 56 13.90 -1.02 -12.62
CA LYS A 56 15.20 -1.44 -12.10
C LYS A 56 15.36 -0.86 -10.70
N LEU A 57 15.43 -1.73 -9.69
CA LEU A 57 15.60 -1.31 -8.30
C LEU A 57 17.06 -0.91 -8.06
N THR A 58 17.26 0.38 -7.88
CA THR A 58 18.51 0.94 -7.38
C THR A 58 18.50 0.92 -5.86
N ASN A 59 19.64 1.20 -5.22
CA ASN A 59 19.71 1.29 -3.76
C ASN A 59 18.74 2.37 -3.24
N GLU A 60 18.67 3.50 -3.91
CA GLU A 60 17.75 4.59 -3.56
C GLU A 60 16.29 4.13 -3.58
N LEU A 61 15.89 3.41 -4.63
CA LEU A 61 14.53 2.89 -4.74
C LEU A 61 14.22 1.82 -3.71
N LYS A 62 15.20 0.99 -3.37
CA LYS A 62 15.04 0.00 -2.30
C LYS A 62 14.79 0.67 -0.95
N ASP A 63 15.51 1.74 -0.66
CA ASP A 63 15.33 2.49 0.58
C ASP A 63 13.93 3.12 0.63
N LEU A 64 13.48 3.69 -0.47
CA LEU A 64 12.12 4.26 -0.56
C LEU A 64 11.05 3.18 -0.43
N PHE A 65 11.27 2.03 -1.05
CA PHE A 65 10.36 0.90 -0.92
C PHE A 65 10.26 0.42 0.54
N ASP A 66 11.39 0.33 1.24
CA ASP A 66 11.41 -0.07 2.64
C ASP A 66 10.70 0.94 3.52
N GLU A 67 10.88 2.23 3.27
CA GLU A 67 10.14 3.30 3.96
C GLU A 67 8.64 3.19 3.72
N LEU A 68 8.25 2.96 2.47
CA LEU A 68 6.85 2.81 2.08
C LEU A 68 6.21 1.62 2.81
N LYS A 69 6.91 0.50 2.84
CA LYS A 69 6.45 -0.70 3.54
C LYS A 69 6.28 -0.46 5.03
N LYS A 70 7.22 0.27 5.63
CA LYS A 70 7.15 0.64 7.05
C LYS A 70 5.92 1.49 7.36
N VAL A 71 5.65 2.49 6.53
CA VAL A 71 4.45 3.33 6.67
C VAL A 71 3.19 2.50 6.52
N ASN A 72 3.15 1.61 5.54
CA ASN A 72 2.00 0.73 5.32
C ASN A 72 1.80 -0.25 6.49
N LEU A 73 2.89 -0.72 7.10
CA LEU A 73 2.81 -1.57 8.29
C LEU A 73 2.25 -0.80 9.48
N ASN A 74 2.67 0.45 9.67
CA ASN A 74 2.09 1.33 10.70
C ASN A 74 0.59 1.49 10.49
N LEU A 75 0.16 1.72 9.25
CA LEU A 75 -1.26 1.85 8.92
C LEU A 75 -2.02 0.56 9.21
N TRP A 76 -1.44 -0.57 8.90
CA TRP A 76 -2.04 -1.87 9.21
C TRP A 76 -2.33 -2.00 10.71
N ASP A 77 -1.33 -1.68 11.54
CA ASP A 77 -1.45 -1.77 12.99
C ASP A 77 -2.47 -0.76 13.53
N ILE A 78 -2.48 0.46 13.00
CA ILE A 78 -3.44 1.50 13.38
C ILE A 78 -4.86 1.04 13.05
N GLU A 79 -5.07 0.49 11.87
CA GLU A 79 -6.40 0.03 11.43
C GLU A 79 -6.92 -1.10 12.33
N ASP A 80 -6.06 -2.04 12.72
CA ASP A 80 -6.44 -3.09 13.66
C ASP A 80 -6.85 -2.52 15.01
N LYS A 81 -6.06 -1.59 15.53
CA LYS A 81 -6.33 -0.95 16.83
C LYS A 81 -7.59 -0.11 16.80
N LEU A 82 -7.87 0.56 15.69
CA LEU A 82 -9.12 1.31 15.52
C LEU A 82 -10.34 0.39 15.57
N ARG A 83 -10.24 -0.79 14.95
CA ARG A 83 -11.34 -1.77 14.97
C ARG A 83 -11.56 -2.34 16.36
N ILE A 84 -10.49 -2.50 17.13
CA ILE A 84 -10.60 -2.89 18.55
C ILE A 84 -11.29 -1.80 19.36
N CYS A 85 -10.95 -0.54 19.13
CA CYS A 85 -11.62 0.60 19.77
C CYS A 85 -13.11 0.61 19.43
N GLU A 86 -13.46 0.37 18.18
CA GLU A 86 -14.87 0.31 17.75
C GLU A 86 -15.61 -0.82 18.45
N LYS A 87 -15.00 -2.00 18.52
CA LYS A 87 -15.58 -3.15 19.20
C LYS A 87 -15.87 -2.87 20.67
N ASN A 88 -14.96 -2.17 21.32
CA ASN A 88 -15.06 -1.84 22.75
C ASN A 88 -15.79 -0.52 23.01
N LYS A 89 -16.25 0.15 21.96
CA LYS A 89 -16.88 1.49 22.05
C LYS A 89 -16.00 2.50 22.76
N ASP A 90 -14.69 2.39 22.56
CA ASP A 90 -13.70 3.31 23.12
C ASP A 90 -13.38 4.38 22.06
N PHE A 91 -13.97 5.55 22.24
CA PHE A 91 -13.80 6.69 21.33
C PHE A 91 -13.08 7.85 22.01
N GLY A 92 -12.32 7.52 23.07
CA GLY A 92 -11.59 8.51 23.84
C GLY A 92 -10.27 8.90 23.20
N GLU A 93 -9.33 9.30 24.04
CA GLU A 93 -8.03 9.85 23.64
C GLU A 93 -7.24 8.90 22.75
N LYS A 94 -7.23 7.63 23.09
CA LYS A 94 -6.53 6.59 22.31
C LYS A 94 -7.08 6.48 20.90
N PHE A 95 -8.41 6.48 20.76
CA PHE A 95 -9.06 6.45 19.44
C PHE A 95 -8.70 7.67 18.62
N ILE A 96 -8.73 8.86 19.22
CA ILE A 96 -8.40 10.10 18.55
C ILE A 96 -6.96 10.07 18.04
N GLU A 97 -6.03 9.62 18.85
CA GLU A 97 -4.62 9.52 18.51
C GLU A 97 -4.40 8.57 17.32
N LEU A 98 -5.06 7.41 17.36
CA LEU A 98 -5.00 6.44 16.27
C LEU A 98 -5.58 7.02 14.97
N ALA A 99 -6.74 7.69 15.07
CA ALA A 99 -7.38 8.30 13.91
C ALA A 99 -6.50 9.37 13.26
N ARG A 100 -5.84 10.20 14.08
CA ARG A 100 -4.87 11.19 13.58
C ARG A 100 -3.70 10.50 12.88
N GLY A 101 -3.26 9.37 13.40
CA GLY A 101 -2.20 8.56 12.81
C GLY A 101 -2.51 8.12 11.38
N VAL A 102 -3.78 7.92 11.05
CA VAL A 102 -4.19 7.52 9.69
C VAL A 102 -3.79 8.58 8.67
N TYR A 103 -4.18 9.84 8.86
CA TYR A 103 -3.86 10.85 7.86
C TYR A 103 -2.39 11.27 7.88
N PHE A 104 -1.74 11.27 9.03
CA PHE A 104 -0.29 11.55 9.08
C PHE A 104 0.50 10.49 8.31
N ASN A 105 0.18 9.21 8.50
CA ASN A 105 0.85 8.13 7.77
C ASN A 105 0.50 8.14 6.28
N ASN A 106 -0.75 8.43 5.93
CA ASN A 106 -1.14 8.54 4.52
C ASN A 106 -0.44 9.71 3.83
N ASP A 107 -0.18 10.80 4.53
CA ASP A 107 0.58 11.91 3.97
C ASP A 107 2.04 11.50 3.70
N SER A 108 2.66 10.78 4.64
CA SER A 108 4.02 10.24 4.45
C SER A 108 4.06 9.27 3.27
N ARG A 109 3.07 8.40 3.17
CA ARG A 109 2.91 7.44 2.09
C ARG A 109 2.83 8.15 0.74
N SER A 110 2.02 9.19 0.66
CA SER A 110 1.84 9.98 -0.56
C SER A 110 3.16 10.63 -1.00
N LYS A 111 3.93 11.17 -0.05
CA LYS A 111 5.23 11.78 -0.33
C LYS A 111 6.22 10.77 -0.88
N ILE A 112 6.30 9.60 -0.30
CA ILE A 112 7.19 8.53 -0.74
C ILE A 112 6.82 8.08 -2.16
N LYS A 113 5.54 7.87 -2.43
CA LYS A 113 5.05 7.50 -3.76
C LYS A 113 5.39 8.56 -4.80
N SER A 114 5.24 9.83 -4.44
CA SER A 114 5.57 10.95 -5.31
C SER A 114 7.07 10.98 -5.62
N GLU A 115 7.92 10.73 -4.64
CA GLU A 115 9.36 10.62 -4.81
C GLU A 115 9.73 9.52 -5.78
N ILE A 116 9.13 8.34 -5.61
CA ILE A 116 9.32 7.19 -6.52
C ILE A 116 8.92 7.56 -7.95
N ASN A 117 7.77 8.21 -8.10
CA ASN A 117 7.29 8.63 -9.41
C ASN A 117 8.26 9.60 -10.09
N LYS A 118 8.86 10.50 -9.33
CA LYS A 118 9.87 11.44 -9.83
C LYS A 118 11.11 10.72 -10.32
N ILE A 119 11.66 9.85 -9.49
CA ILE A 119 12.91 9.13 -9.80
C ILE A 119 12.73 8.27 -11.05
N LEU A 120 11.60 7.60 -11.17
CA LEU A 120 11.33 6.69 -12.29
C LEU A 120 10.71 7.39 -13.51
N GLY A 121 10.41 8.67 -13.42
CA GLY A 121 9.78 9.41 -14.52
C GLY A 121 8.42 8.84 -14.88
N SER A 122 7.61 8.52 -13.85
CA SER A 122 6.29 7.92 -14.08
C SER A 122 5.43 8.79 -14.97
N ASN A 123 4.80 8.19 -15.98
CA ASN A 123 3.92 8.90 -16.89
C ASN A 123 2.66 9.41 -16.17
N ILE A 124 2.09 8.55 -15.33
CA ILE A 124 0.93 8.92 -14.51
C ILE A 124 1.43 9.25 -13.10
N LYS A 125 0.89 10.31 -12.52
CA LYS A 125 1.24 10.76 -11.17
C LYS A 125 -0.04 11.07 -10.42
N GLU A 126 -0.18 10.50 -9.22
CA GLU A 126 -1.31 10.80 -8.35
C GLU A 126 -1.17 12.20 -7.78
N VAL A 127 -2.27 12.93 -7.74
CA VAL A 127 -2.35 14.26 -7.13
C VAL A 127 -3.34 14.20 -5.98
N LYS A 128 -2.92 14.71 -4.82
CA LYS A 128 -3.78 14.84 -3.64
C LYS A 128 -3.79 16.29 -3.18
N GLN A 129 -4.96 16.74 -2.79
CA GLN A 129 -5.12 18.09 -2.25
C GLN A 129 -6.10 18.03 -1.09
N TYR A 130 -5.60 18.39 0.08
CA TYR A 130 -6.39 18.45 1.31
C TYR A 130 -6.20 19.81 1.97
N ALA A 131 -7.04 20.09 2.96
CA ALA A 131 -6.86 21.27 3.80
C ALA A 131 -5.50 21.18 4.51
N ASN A 132 -4.83 22.32 4.64
CA ASN A 132 -3.56 22.39 5.37
C ASN A 132 -3.79 22.26 6.88
N TYR A 133 -2.85 21.64 7.56
CA TYR A 133 -2.89 21.53 9.02
C TYR A 133 -1.54 21.82 9.66
#